data_036eb7af66c43ea18ab07af8ad95021e
#
_entry.id   036eb7af66c43ea18ab07af8ad95021e
#
_cell.length_a   1.000
_cell.length_b   1.000
_cell.length_c   1.000
_cell.angle_alpha   90.00
_cell.angle_beta   90.00
_cell.angle_gamma   90.00
#
_symmetry.space_group_name_H-M   'P 1'
#
loop_
_entity.id
_entity.type
_entity.pdbx_description
1 polymer ?
#
loop_
_entity_poly.entity_id
_entity_poly.type
_entity_poly.pdbx_seq_one_letter_code
_entity_poly.pdbx_strand_id
1 'polypeptide(L)'
;IVAYSMSKGFTLYGQRTGAMIGVSSSKEIIEEFAAINQYTSRATWSNINRPAMKTLANIYSDPELLAATEKERDDYYQMIKARADLFTKEAEECGLPMLPYVAGFFLSMPAKNPDAICDKLHEDNIFAVPSAAGVRIAVCAVPLKKIAGMAAKVQAAMQAVEK
;
A
#
# COMPACT_ATOMS: atom_id res chain seq x y z
N ILE A 1 -18.60 6.19 1.49
CA ILE A 1 -18.17 5.31 0.39
C ILE A 1 -16.84 4.69 0.76
N VAL A 2 -16.71 3.36 0.57
CA VAL A 2 -15.45 2.65 0.76
C VAL A 2 -14.99 2.13 -0.60
N ALA A 3 -13.77 2.45 -1.00
CA ALA A 3 -13.11 1.91 -2.19
C ALA A 3 -12.18 0.77 -1.76
N TYR A 4 -12.61 -0.46 -1.96
CA TYR A 4 -11.84 -1.65 -1.62
C TYR A 4 -11.07 -2.17 -2.82
N SER A 5 -9.78 -2.49 -2.64
CA SER A 5 -8.92 -3.03 -3.69
C SER A 5 -8.41 -4.44 -3.33
N MET A 6 -8.54 -5.38 -4.25
CA MET A 6 -7.99 -6.73 -4.12
C MET A 6 -6.50 -6.81 -4.48
N SER A 7 -5.93 -5.72 -5.00
CA SER A 7 -4.53 -5.69 -5.48
C SER A 7 -3.52 -6.10 -4.42
N LYS A 8 -3.73 -5.72 -3.16
CA LYS A 8 -2.80 -5.98 -2.06
C LYS A 8 -3.31 -7.10 -1.14
N GLY A 9 -4.56 -6.99 -0.65
CA GLY A 9 -5.11 -7.92 0.32
C GLY A 9 -5.30 -9.37 -0.18
N PHE A 10 -5.35 -9.57 -1.50
CA PHE A 10 -5.44 -10.89 -2.16
C PHE A 10 -4.37 -11.10 -3.23
N THR A 11 -3.33 -10.25 -3.27
CA THR A 11 -2.25 -10.31 -4.27
C THR A 11 -2.72 -10.32 -5.74
N LEU A 12 -3.93 -9.85 -6.01
CA LEU A 12 -4.52 -9.77 -7.34
C LEU A 12 -4.20 -8.45 -8.06
N TYR A 13 -2.97 -7.96 -7.92
CA TYR A 13 -2.55 -6.63 -8.39
C TYR A 13 -2.81 -6.42 -9.89
N GLY A 14 -2.41 -7.37 -10.72
CA GLY A 14 -2.58 -7.32 -12.18
C GLY A 14 -4.02 -7.54 -12.65
N GLN A 15 -4.90 -8.07 -11.80
CA GLN A 15 -6.28 -8.38 -12.17
C GLN A 15 -7.22 -7.16 -12.18
N ARG A 16 -6.79 -6.03 -11.67
CA ARG A 16 -7.50 -4.75 -11.64
C ARG A 16 -8.93 -4.85 -11.08
N THR A 17 -9.09 -5.54 -9.95
CA THR A 17 -10.39 -5.83 -9.34
C THR A 17 -10.48 -5.22 -7.96
N GLY A 18 -11.65 -4.72 -7.65
CA GLY A 18 -12.00 -4.13 -6.35
C GLY A 18 -13.51 -3.96 -6.23
N ALA A 19 -13.96 -3.28 -5.19
CA ALA A 19 -15.34 -2.96 -4.96
C ALA A 19 -15.51 -1.52 -4.49
N MET A 20 -16.51 -0.83 -5.00
CA MET A 20 -16.98 0.43 -4.45
C MET A 20 -18.23 0.17 -3.61
N ILE A 21 -18.17 0.47 -2.32
CA ILE A 21 -19.22 0.13 -1.35
C ILE A 21 -19.83 1.43 -0.85
N GLY A 22 -21.11 1.64 -1.17
CA GLY A 22 -21.91 2.73 -0.61
C GLY A 22 -22.58 2.30 0.68
N VAL A 23 -22.54 3.15 1.70
CA VAL A 23 -23.26 2.95 2.96
C VAL A 23 -24.07 4.22 3.25
N SER A 24 -25.39 4.05 3.43
CA SER A 24 -26.31 5.13 3.79
C SER A 24 -27.47 4.58 4.58
N SER A 25 -28.10 5.42 5.42
CA SER A 25 -29.38 5.12 6.06
C SER A 25 -30.59 5.33 5.13
N SER A 26 -30.41 6.00 3.98
CA SER A 26 -31.45 6.16 2.98
C SER A 26 -31.34 5.09 1.89
N LYS A 27 -32.45 4.37 1.69
CA LYS A 27 -32.57 3.37 0.62
C LYS A 27 -32.46 4.01 -0.77
N GLU A 28 -33.10 5.17 -0.98
CA GLU A 28 -33.04 5.91 -2.23
C GLU A 28 -31.61 6.25 -2.66
N ILE A 29 -30.78 6.74 -1.71
CA ILE A 29 -29.36 7.06 -1.97
C ILE A 29 -28.59 5.80 -2.38
N ILE A 30 -28.86 4.66 -1.77
CA ILE A 30 -28.18 3.41 -2.12
C ILE A 30 -28.62 2.90 -3.48
N GLU A 31 -29.89 2.99 -3.82
CA GLU A 31 -30.43 2.60 -5.13
C GLU A 31 -29.89 3.50 -6.24
N GLU A 32 -29.85 4.81 -6.03
CA GLU A 32 -29.24 5.76 -6.97
C GLU A 32 -27.74 5.51 -7.14
N PHE A 33 -26.99 5.33 -6.05
CA PHE A 33 -25.57 4.97 -6.10
C PHE A 33 -25.32 3.71 -6.90
N ALA A 34 -26.11 2.65 -6.69
CA ALA A 34 -25.99 1.40 -7.42
C ALA A 34 -26.29 1.60 -8.90
N ALA A 35 -27.37 2.31 -9.25
CA ALA A 35 -27.79 2.57 -10.63
C ALA A 35 -26.75 3.38 -11.42
N ILE A 36 -26.22 4.46 -10.82
CA ILE A 36 -25.19 5.30 -11.44
C ILE A 36 -23.91 4.47 -11.71
N ASN A 37 -23.45 3.70 -10.72
CA ASN A 37 -22.25 2.90 -10.88
C ASN A 37 -22.43 1.77 -11.89
N GLN A 38 -23.60 1.12 -11.92
CA GLN A 38 -23.93 0.10 -12.91
C GLN A 38 -23.94 0.67 -14.33
N TYR A 39 -24.57 1.82 -14.54
CA TYR A 39 -24.61 2.50 -15.83
C TYR A 39 -23.20 2.92 -16.27
N THR A 40 -22.45 3.59 -15.41
CA THR A 40 -21.11 4.08 -15.71
C THR A 40 -20.15 2.94 -16.04
N SER A 41 -20.17 1.86 -15.25
CA SER A 41 -19.31 0.70 -15.52
C SER A 41 -19.69 -0.01 -16.82
N ARG A 42 -20.99 -0.12 -17.11
CA ARG A 42 -21.48 -0.69 -18.37
C ARG A 42 -21.06 0.13 -19.58
N ALA A 43 -21.08 1.46 -19.47
CA ALA A 43 -20.72 2.38 -20.54
C ALA A 43 -19.21 2.44 -20.81
N THR A 44 -18.36 2.24 -19.79
CA THR A 44 -16.90 2.41 -19.91
C THR A 44 -16.19 1.11 -20.29
N TRP A 45 -16.43 0.00 -19.58
CA TRP A 45 -15.75 -1.28 -19.81
C TRP A 45 -16.66 -2.50 -19.86
N SER A 46 -17.97 -2.30 -19.79
CA SER A 46 -19.01 -3.34 -19.92
C SER A 46 -19.03 -4.36 -18.77
N ASN A 47 -17.92 -4.99 -18.44
CA ASN A 47 -17.79 -5.98 -17.39
C ASN A 47 -16.38 -6.01 -16.82
N ILE A 48 -16.24 -6.46 -15.58
CA ILE A 48 -14.94 -6.58 -14.92
C ILE A 48 -14.38 -8.00 -15.04
N ASN A 49 -13.16 -8.19 -14.54
CA ASN A 49 -12.45 -9.44 -14.55
C ASN A 49 -13.17 -10.55 -13.76
N ARG A 50 -13.88 -11.42 -14.46
CA ARG A 50 -14.63 -12.53 -13.85
C ARG A 50 -13.75 -13.56 -13.13
N PRO A 51 -12.58 -13.98 -13.65
CA PRO A 51 -11.66 -14.85 -12.91
C PRO A 51 -11.32 -14.36 -11.52
N ALA A 52 -10.98 -13.07 -11.36
CA ALA A 52 -10.67 -12.51 -10.05
C ALA A 52 -11.85 -12.54 -9.08
N MET A 53 -13.07 -12.21 -9.55
CA MET A 53 -14.28 -12.32 -8.75
C MET A 53 -14.56 -13.77 -8.31
N LYS A 54 -14.39 -14.72 -9.25
CA LYS A 54 -14.61 -16.14 -8.98
C LYS A 54 -13.58 -16.69 -7.99
N THR A 55 -12.32 -16.27 -8.10
CA THR A 55 -11.27 -16.62 -7.14
C THR A 55 -11.68 -16.21 -5.73
N LEU A 56 -12.13 -14.97 -5.55
CA LEU A 56 -12.57 -14.50 -4.25
C LEU A 56 -13.79 -15.27 -3.73
N ALA A 57 -14.79 -15.46 -4.59
CA ALA A 57 -15.98 -16.24 -4.22
C ALA A 57 -15.63 -17.65 -3.79
N ASN A 58 -14.71 -18.33 -4.48
CA ASN A 58 -14.25 -19.67 -4.12
C ASN A 58 -13.54 -19.68 -2.76
N ILE A 59 -12.66 -18.71 -2.49
CA ILE A 59 -11.97 -18.59 -1.20
C ILE A 59 -12.98 -18.47 -0.06
N TYR A 60 -13.98 -17.60 -0.20
CA TYR A 60 -14.98 -17.39 0.85
C TYR A 60 -16.04 -18.49 0.95
N SER A 61 -16.18 -19.33 -0.07
CA SER A 61 -17.12 -20.46 -0.06
C SER A 61 -16.51 -21.76 0.48
N ASP A 62 -15.20 -21.80 0.66
CA ASP A 62 -14.46 -22.97 1.13
C ASP A 62 -13.72 -22.61 2.44
N PRO A 63 -14.15 -23.16 3.60
CA PRO A 63 -13.55 -22.83 4.88
C PRO A 63 -12.06 -23.19 5.00
N GLU A 64 -11.62 -24.28 4.36
CA GLU A 64 -10.21 -24.68 4.40
C GLU A 64 -9.35 -23.73 3.58
N LEU A 65 -9.82 -23.35 2.40
CA LEU A 65 -9.15 -22.40 1.53
C LEU A 65 -9.13 -21.00 2.15
N LEU A 66 -10.20 -20.59 2.81
CA LEU A 66 -10.26 -19.32 3.54
C LEU A 66 -9.23 -19.30 4.68
N ALA A 67 -9.21 -20.34 5.52
CA ALA A 67 -8.25 -20.43 6.62
C ALA A 67 -6.79 -20.43 6.15
N ALA A 68 -6.48 -21.14 5.06
CA ALA A 68 -5.16 -21.15 4.46
C ALA A 68 -4.76 -19.76 3.93
N THR A 69 -5.69 -19.07 3.27
CA THR A 69 -5.48 -17.70 2.74
C THR A 69 -5.27 -16.69 3.85
N GLU A 70 -6.05 -16.76 4.93
CA GLU A 70 -5.91 -15.88 6.08
C GLU A 70 -4.58 -16.09 6.80
N LYS A 71 -4.16 -17.33 6.98
CA LYS A 71 -2.85 -17.66 7.56
C LYS A 71 -1.71 -17.09 6.72
N GLU A 72 -1.72 -17.28 5.41
CA GLU A 72 -0.69 -16.77 4.52
C GLU A 72 -0.64 -15.23 4.54
N ARG A 73 -1.78 -14.57 4.57
CA ARG A 73 -1.87 -13.11 4.70
C ARG A 73 -1.28 -12.61 6.00
N ASP A 74 -1.51 -13.30 7.12
CA ASP A 74 -0.91 -12.94 8.40
C ASP A 74 0.61 -13.15 8.39
N ASP A 75 1.11 -14.24 7.85
CA ASP A 75 2.55 -14.50 7.72
C ASP A 75 3.26 -13.35 6.94
N TYR A 76 2.68 -12.90 5.83
CA TYR A 76 3.20 -11.75 5.08
C TYR A 76 3.05 -10.42 5.80
N TYR A 77 1.94 -10.22 6.53
CA TYR A 77 1.75 -9.04 7.35
C TYR A 77 2.83 -8.93 8.43
N GLN A 78 3.11 -10.00 9.16
CA GLN A 78 4.16 -10.02 10.18
C GLN A 78 5.54 -9.73 9.59
N MET A 79 5.83 -10.27 8.42
CA MET A 79 7.09 -10.00 7.72
C MET A 79 7.22 -8.51 7.34
N ILE A 80 6.17 -7.90 6.80
CA ILE A 80 6.19 -6.47 6.42
C ILE A 80 6.26 -5.60 7.68
N LYS A 81 5.50 -5.97 8.72
CA LYS A 81 5.51 -5.27 9.99
C LYS A 81 6.90 -5.24 10.62
N ALA A 82 7.59 -6.37 10.67
CA ALA A 82 8.95 -6.43 11.21
C ALA A 82 9.93 -5.50 10.46
N ARG A 83 9.79 -5.37 9.15
CA ARG A 83 10.59 -4.45 8.33
C ARG A 83 10.27 -2.99 8.64
N ALA A 84 9.00 -2.66 8.75
CA ALA A 84 8.55 -1.30 9.06
C ALA A 84 8.94 -0.90 10.48
N ASP A 85 8.75 -1.79 11.47
CA ASP A 85 9.11 -1.55 12.87
C ASP A 85 10.62 -1.26 13.02
N LEU A 86 11.47 -2.03 12.31
CA LEU A 86 12.91 -1.78 12.31
C LEU A 86 13.24 -0.39 11.75
N PHE A 87 12.69 -0.06 10.57
CA PHE A 87 12.92 1.24 9.95
C PHE A 87 12.43 2.39 10.84
N THR A 88 11.22 2.27 11.39
CA THR A 88 10.62 3.30 12.24
C THR A 88 11.44 3.54 13.50
N LYS A 89 11.91 2.46 14.14
CA LYS A 89 12.80 2.54 15.30
C LYS A 89 14.09 3.28 14.95
N GLU A 90 14.77 2.90 13.87
CA GLU A 90 15.99 3.57 13.42
C GLU A 90 15.74 5.03 13.00
N ALA A 91 14.57 5.34 12.43
CA ALA A 91 14.17 6.69 12.09
C ALA A 91 14.04 7.58 13.34
N GLU A 92 13.42 7.07 14.39
CA GLU A 92 13.35 7.76 15.68
C GLU A 92 14.75 8.00 16.27
N GLU A 93 15.61 6.98 16.25
CA GLU A 93 16.97 7.06 16.77
C GLU A 93 17.85 8.09 16.05
N CYS A 94 17.70 8.23 14.73
CA CYS A 94 18.47 9.20 13.94
C CYS A 94 17.75 10.55 13.70
N GLY A 95 16.54 10.73 14.23
CA GLY A 95 15.76 11.95 14.08
C GLY A 95 15.20 12.17 12.67
N LEU A 96 15.00 11.10 11.89
CA LEU A 96 14.37 11.17 10.57
C LEU A 96 12.88 11.47 10.72
N PRO A 97 12.36 12.59 10.17
CA PRO A 97 10.94 12.89 10.23
C PRO A 97 10.14 11.91 9.37
N MET A 98 9.05 11.37 9.94
CA MET A 98 8.15 10.45 9.26
C MET A 98 6.70 10.91 9.33
N LEU A 99 5.93 10.62 8.29
CA LEU A 99 4.47 10.67 8.39
C LEU A 99 3.98 9.52 9.28
N PRO A 100 2.84 9.70 9.98
CA PRO A 100 2.27 8.65 10.83
C PRO A 100 2.12 7.33 10.06
N TYR A 101 2.64 6.25 10.62
CA TYR A 101 2.56 4.91 10.05
C TYR A 101 1.93 3.95 11.06
N VAL A 102 0.93 3.21 10.62
CA VAL A 102 0.27 2.16 11.40
C VAL A 102 0.48 0.80 10.75
N ALA A 103 0.23 0.72 9.44
CA ALA A 103 0.39 -0.48 8.64
C ALA A 103 0.45 -0.11 7.15
N GLY A 104 0.90 -1.06 6.32
CA GLY A 104 0.90 -0.92 4.87
C GLY A 104 2.26 -1.17 4.24
N PHE A 105 2.35 -0.97 2.94
CA PHE A 105 3.53 -1.30 2.15
C PHE A 105 4.57 -0.19 2.08
N PHE A 106 4.19 1.04 2.46
CA PHE A 106 5.01 2.21 2.23
C PHE A 106 5.19 3.03 3.50
N LEU A 107 6.42 3.45 3.73
CA LEU A 107 6.78 4.49 4.68
C LEU A 107 7.00 5.80 3.93
N SER A 108 6.62 6.92 4.52
CA SER A 108 6.73 8.24 3.88
C SER A 108 7.43 9.23 4.80
N MET A 109 8.38 9.95 4.28
CA MET A 109 9.14 11.00 4.93
C MET A 109 8.83 12.33 4.27
N PRO A 110 8.31 13.34 5.01
CA PRO A 110 8.01 14.64 4.42
C PRO A 110 9.29 15.32 3.94
N ALA A 111 9.26 15.85 2.71
CA ALA A 111 10.43 16.48 2.10
C ALA A 111 9.99 17.58 1.14
N LYS A 112 10.81 18.65 1.02
CA LYS A 112 10.60 19.76 0.09
C LYS A 112 11.12 19.46 -1.32
N ASN A 113 12.20 18.68 -1.40
CA ASN A 113 12.87 18.34 -2.65
C ASN A 113 13.00 16.81 -2.83
N PRO A 114 11.87 16.06 -2.93
CA PRO A 114 11.88 14.60 -2.90
C PRO A 114 12.65 13.98 -4.08
N ASP A 115 12.63 14.60 -5.26
CA ASP A 115 13.39 14.13 -6.43
C ASP A 115 14.90 14.17 -6.18
N ALA A 116 15.43 15.30 -5.73
CA ALA A 116 16.85 15.45 -5.44
C ALA A 116 17.32 14.52 -4.29
N ILE A 117 16.46 14.27 -3.30
CA ILE A 117 16.75 13.31 -2.24
C ILE A 117 16.79 11.88 -2.80
N CYS A 118 15.86 11.51 -3.66
CA CYS A 118 15.85 10.20 -4.30
C CYS A 118 17.09 10.02 -5.18
N ASP A 119 17.51 11.04 -5.94
CA ASP A 119 18.73 10.99 -6.72
C ASP A 119 19.97 10.80 -5.83
N LYS A 120 20.02 11.49 -4.68
CA LYS A 120 21.10 11.31 -3.70
C LYS A 120 21.12 9.91 -3.12
N LEU A 121 19.96 9.32 -2.86
CA LEU A 121 19.83 7.94 -2.34
C LEU A 121 20.31 6.88 -3.35
N HIS A 122 20.28 7.17 -4.64
CA HIS A 122 20.81 6.25 -5.66
C HIS A 122 22.32 6.00 -5.48
N GLU A 123 23.08 6.95 -4.93
CA GLU A 123 24.51 6.76 -4.62
C GLU A 123 24.74 5.63 -3.60
N ASP A 124 23.74 5.40 -2.72
CA ASP A 124 23.70 4.31 -1.74
C ASP A 124 22.95 3.05 -2.23
N ASN A 125 22.57 2.99 -3.50
CA ASN A 125 21.72 1.95 -4.09
C ASN A 125 20.35 1.83 -3.38
N ILE A 126 19.80 2.93 -2.91
CA ILE A 126 18.45 3.03 -2.36
C ILE A 126 17.55 3.68 -3.40
N PHE A 127 16.57 2.94 -3.91
CA PHE A 127 15.62 3.39 -4.93
C PHE A 127 14.27 3.71 -4.29
N ALA A 128 14.18 4.89 -3.72
CA ALA A 128 12.96 5.44 -3.16
C ALA A 128 12.10 6.10 -4.25
N VAL A 129 10.84 6.41 -3.92
CA VAL A 129 9.89 7.02 -4.86
C VAL A 129 9.58 8.45 -4.41
N PRO A 130 9.84 9.47 -5.24
CA PRO A 130 9.40 10.82 -4.94
C PRO A 130 7.88 10.92 -5.08
N SER A 131 7.27 11.72 -4.22
CA SER A 131 5.83 12.00 -4.21
C SER A 131 5.56 13.43 -3.76
N ALA A 132 4.35 13.93 -3.98
CA ALA A 132 3.96 15.26 -3.52
C ALA A 132 4.06 15.44 -1.99
N ALA A 133 4.00 14.34 -1.22
CA ALA A 133 4.13 14.38 0.25
C ALA A 133 5.58 14.22 0.75
N GLY A 134 6.55 13.95 -0.16
CA GLY A 134 7.94 13.70 0.17
C GLY A 134 8.48 12.39 -0.41
N VAL A 135 9.43 11.78 0.27
CA VAL A 135 10.08 10.52 -0.15
C VAL A 135 9.31 9.32 0.39
N ARG A 136 9.10 8.31 -0.45
CA ARG A 136 8.37 7.09 -0.09
C ARG A 136 9.22 5.84 -0.31
N ILE A 137 9.29 4.98 0.71
CA ILE A 137 10.01 3.70 0.67
C ILE A 137 9.02 2.54 0.74
N ALA A 138 9.18 1.57 -0.18
CA ALA A 138 8.39 0.36 -0.22
C ALA A 138 9.02 -0.73 0.66
N VAL A 139 8.67 -0.77 1.96
CA VAL A 139 9.20 -1.79 2.89
C VAL A 139 8.79 -3.21 2.51
N CYS A 140 7.72 -3.38 1.75
CA CYS A 140 7.32 -4.68 1.23
C CYS A 140 8.34 -5.26 0.22
N ALA A 141 9.11 -4.42 -0.46
CA ALA A 141 10.07 -4.83 -1.49
C ALA A 141 11.50 -5.02 -0.97
N VAL A 142 11.80 -4.61 0.27
CA VAL A 142 13.17 -4.59 0.81
C VAL A 142 13.35 -5.70 1.86
N PRO A 143 14.30 -6.63 1.70
CA PRO A 143 14.60 -7.62 2.72
C PRO A 143 15.03 -6.99 4.05
N LEU A 144 14.65 -7.59 5.18
CA LEU A 144 14.92 -7.07 6.53
C LEU A 144 16.39 -6.67 6.73
N LYS A 145 17.32 -7.51 6.27
CA LYS A 145 18.77 -7.25 6.36
C LYS A 145 19.24 -6.00 5.62
N LYS A 146 18.45 -5.50 4.66
CA LYS A 146 18.75 -4.27 3.89
C LYS A 146 18.00 -3.05 4.46
N ILE A 147 17.03 -3.26 5.34
CA ILE A 147 16.37 -2.18 6.08
C ILE A 147 17.33 -1.62 7.14
N ALA A 148 18.11 -2.49 7.78
CA ALA A 148 19.06 -2.08 8.79
C ALA A 148 20.04 -1.00 8.29
N GLY A 149 20.09 0.13 8.99
CA GLY A 149 20.89 1.31 8.63
C GLY A 149 20.34 2.18 7.52
N MET A 150 19.17 1.82 6.95
CA MET A 150 18.58 2.58 5.84
C MET A 150 18.06 3.95 6.30
N ALA A 151 17.45 4.03 7.48
CA ALA A 151 16.90 5.29 7.98
C ALA A 151 17.98 6.37 8.14
N ALA A 152 19.16 6.00 8.65
CA ALA A 152 20.29 6.92 8.78
C ALA A 152 20.78 7.45 7.41
N LYS A 153 20.78 6.61 6.38
CA LYS A 153 21.14 7.03 5.01
C LYS A 153 20.12 7.98 4.43
N VAL A 154 18.83 7.72 4.64
CA VAL A 154 17.76 8.62 4.23
C VAL A 154 17.89 9.98 4.93
N GLN A 155 18.12 9.99 6.23
CA GLN A 155 18.34 11.21 7.01
C GLN A 155 19.55 12.01 6.48
N ALA A 156 20.66 11.33 6.22
CA ALA A 156 21.86 11.97 5.68
C ALA A 156 21.59 12.59 4.28
N ALA A 157 20.88 11.89 3.40
CA ALA A 157 20.51 12.40 2.08
C ALA A 157 19.58 13.63 2.19
N MET A 158 18.58 13.60 3.08
CA MET A 158 17.69 14.73 3.34
C MET A 158 18.47 15.95 3.86
N GLN A 159 19.35 15.75 4.84
CA GLN A 159 20.19 16.82 5.37
C GLN A 159 21.17 17.41 4.33
N ALA A 160 21.64 16.61 3.40
CA ALA A 160 22.54 17.08 2.34
C ALA A 160 21.82 17.95 1.31
N VAL A 161 20.55 17.68 1.04
CA VAL A 161 19.73 18.35 0.00
C VAL A 161 18.97 19.55 0.56
N GLU A 162 18.49 19.48 1.80
CA GLU A 162 17.57 20.46 2.40
C GLU A 162 18.23 21.36 3.46
N LYS A 163 19.51 21.64 3.28
CA LYS A 163 20.25 22.61 4.13
C LYS A 163 19.72 24.02 3.99
#